data_41b18a95695f6a808799a491767dcadd
#
_entry.id   41b18a95695f6a808799a491767dcadd
#
_cell.length_a   1.000
_cell.length_b   1.000
_cell.length_c   1.000
_cell.angle_alpha   90.00
_cell.angle_beta   90.00
_cell.angle_gamma   90.00
#
_symmetry.space_group_name_H-M   'P 1'
#
loop_
_entity.id
_entity.type
_entity.pdbx_description
1 polymer ?
#
loop_
_entity_poly.entity_id
_entity_poly.type
_entity_poly.pdbx_seq_one_letter_code
_entity_poly.pdbx_strand_id
1 'polypeptide(L)'
;MDYLDSINRALNAVTYPSEPQGLYEPIAYALSMGGKRLRPTLVLLACAIYRNDPEVAMPAALAIETYHNHTLLHDDLMDHADMRRGKPTVHVKWNENTAVLSGDTMLIAAFRHLIDTNCPNKERMLSL
;
A
#
# COMPACT_ATOMS: atom_id res chain seq x y z
N MET A 1 -3.13 -10.85 18.59
CA MET A 1 -3.64 -10.11 17.41
C MET A 1 -3.29 -10.88 16.14
N ASP A 2 -4.24 -11.05 15.27
CA ASP A 2 -3.97 -11.54 13.92
C ASP A 2 -3.56 -10.35 13.05
N TYR A 3 -2.25 -10.18 12.87
CA TYR A 3 -1.71 -9.03 12.13
C TYR A 3 -2.13 -9.05 10.67
N LEU A 4 -2.10 -10.20 10.03
CA LEU A 4 -2.46 -10.32 8.61
C LEU A 4 -3.93 -9.89 8.39
N ASP A 5 -4.84 -10.40 9.20
CA ASP A 5 -6.26 -10.07 9.11
C ASP A 5 -6.50 -8.57 9.38
N SER A 6 -5.86 -8.03 10.42
CA SER A 6 -5.97 -6.61 10.75
C SER A 6 -5.47 -5.71 9.62
N ILE A 7 -4.33 -6.06 9.02
CA ILE A 7 -3.75 -5.31 7.90
C ILE A 7 -4.67 -5.36 6.68
N ASN A 8 -5.16 -6.55 6.33
CA ASN A 8 -6.05 -6.70 5.17
C ASN A 8 -7.36 -5.93 5.37
N ARG A 9 -7.94 -5.97 6.58
CA ARG A 9 -9.12 -5.17 6.89
C ARG A 9 -8.85 -3.68 6.76
N ALA A 10 -7.70 -3.22 7.26
CA ALA A 10 -7.32 -1.81 7.17
C ALA A 10 -7.11 -1.37 5.71
N LEU A 11 -6.45 -2.20 4.90
CA LEU A 11 -6.26 -1.92 3.47
C LEU A 11 -7.60 -1.83 2.74
N ASN A 12 -8.51 -2.75 3.03
CA ASN A 12 -9.84 -2.77 2.39
C ASN A 12 -10.72 -1.60 2.84
N ALA A 13 -10.46 -1.04 4.02
CA ALA A 13 -11.21 0.10 4.55
C ALA A 13 -10.74 1.44 3.99
N VAL A 14 -9.57 1.50 3.33
CA VAL A 14 -9.09 2.74 2.71
C VAL A 14 -10.05 3.13 1.60
N THR A 15 -10.51 4.39 1.64
CA THR A 15 -11.38 4.94 0.62
C THR A 15 -10.57 5.82 -0.33
N TYR A 16 -10.80 5.65 -1.62
CA TYR A 16 -10.21 6.48 -2.66
C TYR A 16 -11.31 7.33 -3.30
N PRO A 17 -10.95 8.48 -3.90
CA PRO A 17 -11.93 9.25 -4.68
C PRO A 17 -12.58 8.37 -5.75
N SER A 18 -13.87 8.60 -6.00
CA SER A 18 -14.61 7.85 -7.04
C SER A 18 -14.21 8.29 -8.45
N GLU A 19 -13.68 9.49 -8.58
CA GLU A 19 -13.28 10.07 -9.87
C GLU A 19 -11.87 10.67 -9.78
N PRO A 20 -11.02 10.50 -10.79
CA PRO A 20 -11.26 9.69 -12.01
C PRO A 20 -11.19 8.18 -11.70
N GLN A 21 -12.21 7.45 -12.10
CA GLN A 21 -12.33 6.03 -11.84
C GLN A 21 -11.14 5.24 -12.39
N GLY A 22 -10.72 5.56 -13.60
CA GLY A 22 -9.59 4.90 -14.26
C GLY A 22 -8.24 5.13 -13.58
N LEU A 23 -8.16 6.08 -12.64
CA LEU A 23 -6.95 6.32 -11.84
C LEU A 23 -6.95 5.49 -10.56
N TYR A 24 -8.09 5.42 -9.87
CA TYR A 24 -8.18 4.83 -8.53
C TYR A 24 -8.59 3.35 -8.52
N GLU A 25 -9.40 2.88 -9.47
CA GLU A 25 -9.74 1.46 -9.57
C GLU A 25 -8.50 0.55 -9.68
N PRO A 26 -7.50 0.89 -10.51
CA PRO A 26 -6.30 0.06 -10.59
C PRO A 26 -5.54 -0.05 -9.26
N ILE A 27 -5.60 0.98 -8.43
CA ILE A 27 -4.96 0.96 -7.10
C ILE A 27 -5.62 -0.08 -6.21
N ALA A 28 -6.95 -0.03 -6.10
CA ALA A 28 -7.71 -1.01 -5.34
C ALA A 28 -7.48 -2.44 -5.87
N TYR A 29 -7.45 -2.59 -7.18
CA TYR A 29 -7.16 -3.86 -7.83
C TYR A 29 -5.78 -4.40 -7.45
N ALA A 30 -4.74 -3.56 -7.55
CA ALA A 30 -3.37 -3.96 -7.22
C ALA A 30 -3.24 -4.40 -5.76
N LEU A 31 -3.83 -3.65 -4.85
CA LEU A 31 -3.80 -3.97 -3.42
C LEU A 31 -4.64 -5.21 -3.08
N SER A 32 -5.69 -5.49 -3.86
CA SER A 32 -6.56 -6.65 -3.66
C SER A 32 -5.94 -7.97 -4.08
N MET A 33 -4.82 -7.96 -4.81
CA MET A 33 -4.14 -9.19 -5.26
C MET A 33 -3.63 -10.04 -4.09
N GLY A 34 -3.61 -9.49 -2.89
CA GLY A 34 -3.14 -10.19 -1.71
C GLY A 34 -1.63 -10.16 -1.57
N GLY A 35 -1.11 -11.09 -0.78
CA GLY A 35 0.31 -11.21 -0.47
C GLY A 35 0.50 -11.55 0.99
N LYS A 36 1.75 -11.75 1.40
CA LYS A 36 2.08 -12.14 2.77
C LYS A 36 1.99 -10.97 3.76
N ARG A 37 1.94 -9.75 3.28
CA ARG A 37 1.91 -8.52 4.10
C ARG A 37 3.04 -8.49 5.13
N LEU A 38 4.22 -8.96 4.74
CA LEU A 38 5.35 -9.08 5.65
C LEU A 38 5.83 -7.70 6.16
N ARG A 39 5.94 -6.73 5.27
CA ARG A 39 6.42 -5.39 5.62
C ARG A 39 5.51 -4.67 6.63
N PRO A 40 4.21 -4.58 6.40
CA PRO A 40 3.32 -3.97 7.39
C PRO A 40 3.27 -4.77 8.70
N THR A 41 3.38 -6.10 8.65
CA THR A 41 3.46 -6.93 9.86
C THR A 41 4.68 -6.55 10.69
N LEU A 42 5.83 -6.35 10.06
CA LEU A 42 7.05 -5.94 10.76
C LEU A 42 6.91 -4.57 11.41
N VAL A 43 6.19 -3.64 10.78
CA VAL A 43 5.91 -2.32 11.39
C VAL A 43 5.12 -2.48 12.67
N LEU A 44 4.05 -3.28 12.64
CA LEU A 44 3.22 -3.52 13.84
C LEU A 44 3.98 -4.26 14.92
N LEU A 45 4.78 -5.26 14.55
CA LEU A 45 5.61 -6.01 15.50
C LEU A 45 6.66 -5.11 16.17
N ALA A 46 7.31 -4.25 15.41
CA ALA A 46 8.27 -3.30 15.95
C ALA A 46 7.61 -2.34 16.96
N CYS A 47 6.41 -1.88 16.65
CA CYS A 47 5.64 -1.05 17.57
C CYS A 47 5.27 -1.82 18.84
N ALA A 48 4.90 -3.09 18.71
CA ALA A 48 4.50 -3.95 19.83
C ALA A 48 5.63 -4.21 20.83
N ILE A 49 6.89 -4.03 20.43
CA ILE A 49 8.03 -4.13 21.35
C ILE A 49 7.95 -3.06 22.45
N TYR A 50 7.43 -1.88 22.11
CA TYR A 50 7.42 -0.72 22.99
C TYR A 50 6.04 -0.35 23.51
N ARG A 51 4.96 -0.88 22.94
CA ARG A 51 3.59 -0.48 23.24
C ARG A 51 2.65 -1.68 23.28
N ASN A 52 1.61 -1.56 24.09
CA ASN A 52 0.53 -2.58 24.15
C ASN A 52 -0.55 -2.39 23.09
N ASP A 53 -0.50 -1.27 22.35
CA ASP A 53 -1.48 -0.89 21.32
C ASP A 53 -0.79 -0.71 19.96
N PRO A 54 -0.24 -1.80 19.35
CA PRO A 54 0.54 -1.69 18.12
C PRO A 54 -0.27 -1.13 16.93
N GLU A 55 -1.58 -1.18 16.99
CA GLU A 55 -2.48 -0.65 15.97
C GLU A 55 -2.34 0.87 15.77
N VAL A 56 -1.72 1.60 16.68
CA VAL A 56 -1.39 3.03 16.47
C VAL A 56 -0.44 3.22 15.30
N ALA A 57 0.33 2.19 14.94
CA ALA A 57 1.24 2.21 13.81
C ALA A 57 0.59 1.75 12.50
N MET A 58 -0.72 1.45 12.49
CA MET A 58 -1.39 0.98 11.29
C MET A 58 -1.24 1.92 10.10
N PRO A 59 -1.37 3.26 10.23
CA PRO A 59 -1.14 4.13 9.08
C PRO A 59 0.25 3.98 8.48
N ALA A 60 1.29 3.86 9.30
CA ALA A 60 2.65 3.60 8.81
C ALA A 60 2.77 2.23 8.13
N ALA A 61 2.08 1.22 8.67
CA ALA A 61 2.01 -0.11 8.06
C ALA A 61 1.34 -0.06 6.68
N LEU A 62 0.23 0.68 6.55
CA LEU A 62 -0.44 0.89 5.27
C LEU A 62 0.45 1.65 4.29
N ALA A 63 1.20 2.63 4.78
CA ALA A 63 2.13 3.41 3.96
C ALA A 63 3.17 2.51 3.30
N ILE A 64 3.84 1.67 4.07
CA ILE A 64 4.90 0.80 3.53
C ILE A 64 4.34 -0.26 2.57
N GLU A 65 3.16 -0.79 2.83
CA GLU A 65 2.55 -1.78 1.95
C GLU A 65 2.07 -1.14 0.65
N THR A 66 1.46 0.04 0.71
CA THR A 66 1.06 0.79 -0.48
C THR A 66 2.28 1.16 -1.32
N TYR A 67 3.34 1.64 -0.69
CA TYR A 67 4.61 1.92 -1.35
C TYR A 67 5.17 0.68 -2.04
N HIS A 68 5.21 -0.45 -1.34
CA HIS A 68 5.71 -1.71 -1.90
C HIS A 68 4.91 -2.11 -3.14
N ASN A 69 3.59 -2.06 -3.07
CA ASN A 69 2.74 -2.41 -4.23
C ASN A 69 2.89 -1.43 -5.39
N HIS A 70 3.17 -0.14 -5.11
CA HIS A 70 3.56 0.83 -6.12
C HIS A 70 4.81 0.35 -6.88
N THR A 71 5.84 -0.10 -6.18
CA THR A 71 7.06 -0.60 -6.82
C THR A 71 6.79 -1.84 -7.67
N LEU A 72 5.96 -2.76 -7.16
CA LEU A 72 5.60 -3.97 -7.91
C LEU A 72 4.84 -3.65 -9.20
N LEU A 73 3.93 -2.69 -9.14
CA LEU A 73 3.14 -2.29 -10.30
C LEU A 73 4.02 -1.70 -11.41
N HIS A 74 4.95 -0.82 -11.04
CA HIS A 74 5.91 -0.23 -11.99
C HIS A 74 6.94 -1.25 -12.47
N ASP A 75 7.42 -2.15 -11.61
CA ASP A 75 8.34 -3.21 -12.01
C ASP A 75 7.69 -4.15 -13.04
N ASP A 76 6.43 -4.53 -12.82
CA ASP A 76 5.69 -5.37 -13.77
C ASP A 76 5.56 -4.70 -15.13
N LEU A 77 5.32 -3.38 -15.15
CA LEU A 77 5.25 -2.62 -16.39
C LEU A 77 6.61 -2.61 -17.09
N MET A 78 7.68 -2.31 -16.37
CA MET A 78 9.04 -2.23 -16.94
C MET A 78 9.53 -3.59 -17.42
N ASP A 79 9.15 -4.66 -16.74
CA ASP A 79 9.54 -6.03 -17.08
C ASP A 79 8.60 -6.68 -18.10
N HIS A 80 7.56 -5.98 -18.54
CA HIS A 80 6.52 -6.51 -19.43
C HIS A 80 5.86 -7.79 -18.89
N ALA A 81 5.71 -7.89 -17.57
CA ALA A 81 5.08 -9.04 -16.94
C ALA A 81 3.57 -9.04 -17.20
N ASP A 82 3.03 -10.18 -17.64
CA ASP A 82 1.60 -10.30 -17.94
C ASP A 82 0.76 -10.64 -16.72
N MET A 83 1.35 -11.32 -15.74
CA MET A 83 0.64 -11.87 -14.58
C MET A 83 1.40 -11.60 -13.29
N ARG A 84 0.63 -11.42 -12.21
CA ARG A 84 1.15 -11.39 -10.84
C ARG A 84 0.14 -12.09 -9.92
N ARG A 85 0.63 -13.07 -9.14
CA ARG A 85 -0.20 -13.84 -8.20
C ARG A 85 -1.45 -14.44 -8.87
N GLY A 86 -1.29 -14.92 -10.10
CA GLY A 86 -2.36 -15.57 -10.87
C GLY A 86 -3.36 -14.61 -11.50
N LYS A 87 -3.14 -13.31 -11.44
CA LYS A 87 -4.02 -12.29 -12.02
C LYS A 87 -3.28 -11.44 -13.05
N PRO A 88 -3.98 -10.89 -14.05
CA PRO A 88 -3.37 -9.94 -14.98
C PRO A 88 -2.77 -8.76 -14.25
N THR A 89 -1.62 -8.29 -14.72
CA THR A 89 -1.01 -7.06 -14.21
C THR A 89 -1.85 -5.84 -14.62
N VAL A 90 -1.63 -4.71 -13.95
CA VAL A 90 -2.42 -3.50 -14.20
C VAL A 90 -2.29 -3.03 -15.64
N HIS A 91 -1.08 -3.03 -16.21
CA HIS A 91 -0.89 -2.58 -17.60
C HIS A 91 -1.54 -3.52 -18.63
N VAL A 92 -1.72 -4.79 -18.30
CA VAL A 92 -2.44 -5.74 -19.15
C VAL A 92 -3.96 -5.53 -19.02
N LYS A 93 -4.45 -5.36 -17.80
CA LYS A 93 -5.89 -5.21 -17.55
C LYS A 93 -6.41 -3.84 -18.02
N TRP A 94 -5.63 -2.79 -17.87
CA TRP A 94 -5.97 -1.44 -18.35
C TRP A 94 -5.08 -1.07 -19.54
N ASN A 95 -4.02 -0.34 -19.28
CA ASN A 95 -3.00 0.03 -20.27
C ASN A 95 -1.75 0.56 -19.56
N GLU A 96 -0.68 0.80 -20.33
CA GLU A 96 0.59 1.26 -19.78
C GLU A 96 0.50 2.63 -19.12
N ASN A 97 -0.17 3.58 -19.73
CA ASN A 97 -0.34 4.93 -19.16
C ASN A 97 -1.07 4.87 -17.83
N THR A 98 -2.10 4.06 -17.73
CA THR A 98 -2.83 3.85 -16.48
C THR A 98 -1.92 3.27 -15.40
N ALA A 99 -1.09 2.29 -15.76
CA ALA A 99 -0.14 1.71 -14.80
C ALA A 99 0.83 2.75 -14.26
N VAL A 100 1.38 3.62 -15.13
CA VAL A 100 2.26 4.70 -14.70
C VAL A 100 1.55 5.66 -13.75
N LEU A 101 0.39 6.17 -14.15
CA LEU A 101 -0.33 7.19 -13.39
C LEU A 101 -0.89 6.65 -12.07
N SER A 102 -1.46 5.45 -12.09
CA SER A 102 -1.98 4.83 -10.87
C SER A 102 -0.84 4.48 -9.90
N GLY A 103 0.28 4.00 -10.41
CA GLY A 103 1.46 3.74 -9.59
C GLY A 103 2.00 5.01 -8.94
N ASP A 104 2.08 6.12 -9.69
CA ASP A 104 2.50 7.41 -9.14
C ASP A 104 1.53 7.89 -8.06
N THR A 105 0.23 7.69 -8.27
CA THR A 105 -0.80 8.05 -7.29
C THR A 105 -0.67 7.20 -6.01
N MET A 106 -0.32 5.91 -6.15
CA MET A 106 -0.05 5.05 -5.00
C MET A 106 1.11 5.56 -4.16
N LEU A 107 2.16 6.09 -4.79
CA LEU A 107 3.28 6.68 -4.07
C LEU A 107 2.82 7.86 -3.21
N ILE A 108 1.99 8.73 -3.77
CA ILE A 108 1.42 9.87 -3.05
C ILE A 108 0.53 9.37 -1.90
N ALA A 109 -0.29 8.35 -2.15
CA ALA A 109 -1.15 7.76 -1.13
C ALA A 109 -0.33 7.17 0.02
N ALA A 110 0.81 6.55 -0.28
CA ALA A 110 1.70 6.01 0.74
C ALA A 110 2.23 7.11 1.67
N PHE A 111 2.68 8.24 1.11
CA PHE A 111 3.10 9.39 1.93
C PHE A 111 1.95 9.95 2.76
N ARG A 112 0.75 9.97 2.21
CA ARG A 112 -0.43 10.45 2.95
C ARG A 112 -0.71 9.58 4.17
N HIS A 113 -0.66 8.26 4.02
CA HIS A 113 -0.78 7.33 5.15
C HIS A 113 0.31 7.59 6.19
N LEU A 114 1.55 7.81 5.77
CA LEU A 114 2.65 8.06 6.68
C LEU A 114 2.43 9.35 7.48
N ILE A 115 1.97 10.41 6.82
CA ILE A 115 1.66 11.69 7.45
C ILE A 115 0.52 11.55 8.47
N ASP A 116 -0.45 10.68 8.20
CA ASP A 116 -1.59 10.44 9.08
C ASP A 116 -1.21 9.62 10.33
N THR A 117 0.00 9.08 10.39
CA THR A 117 0.46 8.33 11.57
C THR A 117 0.58 9.26 12.77
N ASN A 118 -0.11 8.93 13.86
CA ASN A 118 -0.03 9.69 15.10
C ASN A 118 1.21 9.26 15.89
N CYS A 119 2.24 10.10 15.87
CA CYS A 119 3.54 9.81 16.44
C CYS A 119 4.14 11.08 17.07
N PRO A 120 4.70 11.01 18.32
CA PRO A 120 5.28 12.21 18.97
C PRO A 120 6.46 12.80 18.20
N ASN A 121 7.22 11.97 17.48
CA ASN A 121 8.41 12.39 16.72
C ASN A 121 8.17 12.28 15.21
N LYS A 122 7.02 12.76 14.75
CA LYS A 122 6.60 12.62 13.35
C LYS A 122 7.64 13.18 12.37
N GLU A 123 8.19 14.38 12.65
CA GLU A 123 9.19 14.97 11.77
C GLU A 123 10.42 14.09 11.61
N ARG A 124 10.89 13.50 12.70
CA ARG A 124 12.03 12.58 12.67
C ARG A 124 11.68 11.31 11.88
N MET A 125 10.49 10.78 12.08
CA MET A 125 10.00 9.62 11.33
C MET A 125 9.99 9.91 9.83
N LEU A 126 9.46 11.08 9.44
CA LEU A 126 9.36 11.47 8.02
C LEU A 126 10.72 11.74 7.38
N SER A 127 11.73 12.10 8.18
CA SER A 127 13.07 12.38 7.67
C SER A 127 13.94 11.12 7.47
N LEU A 128 13.50 10.00 7.99
CA LEU A 128 14.20 8.72 7.83
C LEU A 128 13.95 8.13 6.45
#